data_ed531d560e5b2dd7cf36050bcfa5816f
#
_entry.id   ed531d560e5b2dd7cf36050bcfa5816f
#
_cell.length_a   1.000
_cell.length_b   1.000
_cell.length_c   1.000
_cell.angle_alpha   90.00
_cell.angle_beta   90.00
_cell.angle_gamma   90.00
#
_symmetry.space_group_name_H-M   'P 1'
#
loop_
_entity.id
_entity.type
_entity.pdbx_description
1 polymer ?
#
loop_
_entity_poly.entity_id
_entity_poly.type
_entity_poly.pdbx_seq_one_letter_code
_entity_poly.pdbx_strand_id
1 'polypeptide(L)'
;MPAIVIVGAQWGDEGKGKATDVLGSRVDYVVKPNGGNNAGHTVVVGGEKFELKLLPAGILSPNAVPVIGNGVVVNLEALFEEIEGLEARGADTSKLRISANAHLVAPYHQTMDKVTERFLGKRAIGTTGRGIGPTYMDKVGRLGIRVQDIFDESILRQKIEGALRQKNELLVKLYNRRAVEVDEIVEYFLSFAERLRPMVVDATNLLNDALDEGKVVLMEGGQATFLDVDHGTYPFVTSSNPTAGGASVGSGIGPTRIDRSIGIIKAYTTRVGAGPFPTELFDEWGEYLQKTGGEFGVNTGRPRRCGWYDAVMAKYAARINGFTDYFLTKLDVLTNIESIPVCVAYDVDGVRHDQMPMTQTELHHATPIFEHFDGWTEDITGARTMDELPENAQAYVRALESLSGTRFSAIGVGPGRDQVVQIHDLIT
;
A
#
# COMPACT_ATOMS: atom_id res chain seq x y z
N MET A 1 5.03 24.76 1.31
CA MET A 1 5.15 23.60 2.21
C MET A 1 4.82 22.35 1.44
N PRO A 2 5.48 21.22 1.71
CA PRO A 2 5.52 20.12 0.77
C PRO A 2 4.28 19.24 0.80
N ALA A 3 3.89 18.77 -0.39
CA ALA A 3 3.17 17.53 -0.52
C ALA A 3 4.19 16.38 -0.59
N ILE A 4 4.00 15.37 0.26
CA ILE A 4 4.88 14.23 0.40
C ILE A 4 4.10 12.97 0.05
N VAL A 5 4.72 12.08 -0.72
CA VAL A 5 4.15 10.77 -1.03
C VAL A 5 5.00 9.67 -0.41
N ILE A 6 4.37 8.72 0.27
CA ILE A 6 4.98 7.48 0.73
C ILE A 6 4.45 6.31 -0.10
N VAL A 7 5.35 5.55 -0.72
CA VAL A 7 5.01 4.40 -1.57
C VAL A 7 5.87 3.20 -1.17
N GLY A 8 5.26 2.02 -1.14
CA GLY A 8 6.02 0.76 -1.04
C GLY A 8 6.80 0.49 -2.33
N ALA A 9 8.08 0.19 -2.20
CA ALA A 9 8.97 -0.01 -3.33
C ALA A 9 9.07 -1.47 -3.82
N GLN A 10 8.43 -2.42 -3.13
CA GLN A 10 8.48 -3.86 -3.40
C GLN A 10 7.07 -4.41 -3.70
N TRP A 11 6.63 -5.48 -3.02
CA TRP A 11 5.31 -6.10 -3.16
C TRP A 11 4.39 -5.91 -1.95
N GLY A 12 4.56 -4.86 -1.18
CA GLY A 12 3.80 -4.59 0.03
C GLY A 12 4.52 -5.08 1.29
N ASP A 13 3.94 -4.75 2.45
CA ASP A 13 4.46 -5.10 3.77
C ASP A 13 5.87 -4.55 4.08
N GLU A 14 6.32 -3.49 3.39
CA GLU A 14 7.64 -2.87 3.58
C GLU A 14 7.76 -2.11 4.91
N GLY A 15 6.66 -1.91 5.64
CA GLY A 15 6.65 -1.15 6.88
C GLY A 15 6.26 0.33 6.71
N LYS A 16 5.43 0.64 5.71
CA LYS A 16 4.90 2.00 5.47
C LYS A 16 4.27 2.63 6.71
N GLY A 17 3.54 1.84 7.50
CA GLY A 17 2.93 2.32 8.75
C GLY A 17 3.94 2.91 9.73
N LYS A 18 5.14 2.33 9.85
CA LYS A 18 6.23 2.90 10.67
C LYS A 18 6.70 4.26 10.12
N ALA A 19 6.91 4.36 8.82
CA ALA A 19 7.33 5.61 8.19
C ALA A 19 6.26 6.69 8.35
N THR A 20 4.98 6.36 8.13
CA THR A 20 3.86 7.29 8.34
C THR A 20 3.75 7.73 9.79
N ASP A 21 3.95 6.83 10.76
CA ASP A 21 3.93 7.17 12.19
C ASP A 21 5.09 8.09 12.58
N VAL A 22 6.30 7.83 12.08
CA VAL A 22 7.47 8.70 12.31
C VAL A 22 7.22 10.12 11.78
N LEU A 23 6.59 10.26 10.62
CA LEU A 23 6.28 11.57 10.00
C LEU A 23 4.98 12.19 10.52
N GLY A 24 4.05 11.39 11.01
CA GLY A 24 2.66 11.78 11.30
C GLY A 24 2.49 12.89 12.33
N SER A 25 3.46 13.07 13.24
CA SER A 25 3.43 14.18 14.22
C SER A 25 3.83 15.53 13.62
N ARG A 26 4.37 15.55 12.40
CA ARG A 26 4.92 16.72 11.71
C ARG A 26 4.14 17.14 10.46
N VAL A 27 2.97 16.50 10.23
CA VAL A 27 2.12 16.76 9.07
C VAL A 27 0.73 17.20 9.50
N ASP A 28 0.08 18.04 8.68
CA ASP A 28 -1.25 18.58 8.97
C ASP A 28 -2.36 17.68 8.39
N TYR A 29 -2.08 16.99 7.29
CA TYR A 29 -3.02 16.09 6.63
C TYR A 29 -2.35 14.77 6.28
N VAL A 30 -3.07 13.65 6.50
CA VAL A 30 -2.66 12.31 6.03
C VAL A 30 -3.74 11.76 5.12
N VAL A 31 -3.40 11.55 3.85
CA VAL A 31 -4.35 11.16 2.81
C VAL A 31 -4.09 9.74 2.36
N LYS A 32 -5.13 8.91 2.36
CA LYS A 32 -5.12 7.62 1.66
C LYS A 32 -5.59 7.86 0.23
N PRO A 33 -4.71 7.75 -0.79
CA PRO A 33 -5.07 8.12 -2.16
C PRO A 33 -5.63 6.95 -2.98
N ASN A 34 -5.43 5.70 -2.58
CA ASN A 34 -5.82 4.52 -3.38
C ASN A 34 -6.15 3.30 -2.53
N GLY A 35 -6.64 2.25 -3.20
CA GLY A 35 -6.96 0.99 -2.57
C GLY A 35 -8.32 1.00 -1.88
N GLY A 36 -8.48 0.18 -0.87
CA GLY A 36 -9.69 0.02 -0.07
C GLY A 36 -9.36 -0.75 1.21
N ASN A 37 -10.30 -1.56 1.70
CA ASN A 37 -10.10 -2.41 2.89
C ASN A 37 -9.47 -3.79 2.58
N ASN A 38 -8.78 -3.91 1.44
CA ASN A 38 -8.12 -5.14 0.99
C ASN A 38 -6.73 -5.36 1.61
N ALA A 39 -6.08 -4.31 2.11
CA ALA A 39 -4.79 -4.39 2.78
C ALA A 39 -4.90 -3.76 4.17
N GLY A 40 -4.28 -4.39 5.17
CA GLY A 40 -4.16 -3.84 6.51
C GLY A 40 -2.72 -3.40 6.77
N HIS A 41 -2.56 -2.38 7.60
CA HIS A 41 -1.27 -2.01 8.15
C HIS A 41 -1.37 -1.81 9.66
N THR A 42 -0.31 -2.15 10.36
CA THR A 42 -0.23 -2.00 11.81
C THR A 42 0.50 -0.71 12.14
N VAL A 43 -0.08 0.10 13.01
CA VAL A 43 0.53 1.28 13.60
C VAL A 43 0.63 1.04 15.11
N VAL A 44 1.76 1.44 15.71
CA VAL A 44 1.98 1.30 17.16
C VAL A 44 2.04 2.69 17.78
N VAL A 45 1.05 3.02 18.63
CA VAL A 45 0.99 4.30 19.32
C VAL A 45 0.96 4.03 20.84
N GLY A 46 1.88 4.64 21.58
CA GLY A 46 1.94 4.47 23.04
C GLY A 46 2.16 3.01 23.51
N GLY A 47 2.77 2.18 22.68
CA GLY A 47 2.94 0.74 22.95
C GLY A 47 1.75 -0.14 22.55
N GLU A 48 0.64 0.45 22.15
CA GLU A 48 -0.57 -0.23 21.73
C GLU A 48 -0.60 -0.41 20.19
N LYS A 49 -0.99 -1.61 19.73
CA LYS A 49 -1.08 -1.93 18.30
C LYS A 49 -2.47 -1.64 17.75
N PHE A 50 -2.52 -0.91 16.66
CA PHE A 50 -3.73 -0.61 15.88
C PHE A 50 -3.61 -1.21 14.48
N GLU A 51 -4.59 -1.98 14.08
CA GLU A 51 -4.67 -2.55 12.73
C GLU A 51 -5.66 -1.73 11.90
N LEU A 52 -5.15 -0.93 10.99
CA LEU A 52 -5.94 -0.09 10.09
C LEU A 52 -6.06 -0.77 8.72
N LYS A 53 -7.23 -0.69 8.12
CA LYS A 53 -7.51 -1.28 6.79
C LYS A 53 -7.91 -0.21 5.79
N LEU A 54 -8.93 0.57 6.11
CA LEU A 54 -9.47 1.60 5.24
C LEU A 54 -9.03 3.00 5.69
N LEU A 55 -8.94 3.22 7.00
CA LEU A 55 -8.54 4.50 7.55
C LEU A 55 -7.04 4.77 7.32
N PRO A 56 -6.65 6.02 6.99
CA PRO A 56 -5.24 6.41 6.93
C PRO A 56 -4.62 6.45 8.35
N ALA A 57 -3.31 6.19 8.45
CA ALA A 57 -2.60 6.16 9.75
C ALA A 57 -2.72 7.46 10.55
N GLY A 58 -2.90 8.59 9.86
CA GLY A 58 -3.14 9.88 10.48
C GLY A 58 -4.35 9.97 11.41
N ILE A 59 -5.28 8.98 11.37
CA ILE A 59 -6.42 8.91 12.31
C ILE A 59 -5.98 8.79 13.78
N LEU A 60 -4.78 8.25 14.00
CA LEU A 60 -4.19 8.09 15.33
C LEU A 60 -3.32 9.30 15.76
N SER A 61 -3.14 10.28 14.86
CA SER A 61 -2.38 11.50 15.15
C SER A 61 -3.32 12.60 15.68
N PRO A 62 -3.05 13.20 16.83
CA PRO A 62 -3.91 14.26 17.38
C PRO A 62 -3.90 15.54 16.54
N ASN A 63 -2.85 15.75 15.74
CA ASN A 63 -2.64 16.98 14.99
C ASN A 63 -3.06 16.88 13.52
N ALA A 64 -3.05 15.69 12.94
CA ALA A 64 -3.34 15.50 11.53
C ALA A 64 -4.84 15.35 11.24
N VAL A 65 -5.26 15.83 10.09
CA VAL A 65 -6.59 15.56 9.52
C VAL A 65 -6.48 14.33 8.61
N PRO A 66 -7.09 13.19 8.95
CA PRO A 66 -7.11 12.01 8.11
C PRO A 66 -8.11 12.19 6.95
N VAL A 67 -7.68 11.85 5.72
CA VAL A 67 -8.49 12.03 4.50
C VAL A 67 -8.53 10.73 3.69
N ILE A 68 -9.72 10.29 3.33
CA ILE A 68 -9.93 9.26 2.31
C ILE A 68 -10.11 9.95 0.97
N GLY A 69 -9.15 9.78 0.06
CA GLY A 69 -9.08 10.47 -1.22
C GLY A 69 -9.97 9.89 -2.31
N ASN A 70 -10.00 10.57 -3.46
CA ASN A 70 -10.82 10.24 -4.65
C ASN A 70 -10.54 8.84 -5.20
N GLY A 71 -9.30 8.36 -5.05
CA GLY A 71 -8.85 7.09 -5.60
C GLY A 71 -9.24 5.87 -4.79
N VAL A 72 -9.73 6.03 -3.57
CA VAL A 72 -10.13 4.93 -2.69
C VAL A 72 -11.50 4.37 -3.09
N VAL A 73 -11.66 3.05 -2.91
CA VAL A 73 -12.97 2.40 -2.97
C VAL A 73 -13.41 2.04 -1.54
N VAL A 74 -14.51 2.65 -1.11
CA VAL A 74 -14.95 2.68 0.28
C VAL A 74 -16.03 1.62 0.52
N ASN A 75 -15.76 0.67 1.39
CA ASN A 75 -16.78 -0.21 1.95
C ASN A 75 -17.31 0.45 3.23
N LEU A 76 -18.59 0.87 3.25
CA LEU A 76 -19.16 1.63 4.37
C LEU A 76 -19.30 0.82 5.65
N GLU A 77 -19.67 -0.45 5.56
CA GLU A 77 -19.74 -1.34 6.71
C GLU A 77 -18.36 -1.46 7.37
N ALA A 78 -17.33 -1.80 6.58
CA ALA A 78 -15.96 -1.88 7.09
C ALA A 78 -15.41 -0.54 7.61
N LEU A 79 -15.82 0.58 7.02
CA LEU A 79 -15.44 1.92 7.48
C LEU A 79 -15.98 2.19 8.89
N PHE A 80 -17.27 1.97 9.09
CA PHE A 80 -17.89 2.25 10.37
C PHE A 80 -17.53 1.25 11.47
N GLU A 81 -17.31 -0.02 11.11
CA GLU A 81 -16.72 -1.01 12.03
C GLU A 81 -15.33 -0.58 12.53
N GLU A 82 -14.50 -0.06 11.61
CA GLU A 82 -13.15 0.40 11.95
C GLU A 82 -13.18 1.68 12.81
N ILE A 83 -14.07 2.63 12.50
CA ILE A 83 -14.31 3.84 13.30
C ILE A 83 -14.74 3.46 14.73
N GLU A 84 -15.80 2.66 14.86
CA GLU A 84 -16.35 2.22 16.15
C GLU A 84 -15.30 1.46 16.98
N GLY A 85 -14.49 0.62 16.31
CA GLY A 85 -13.40 -0.11 16.96
C GLY A 85 -12.31 0.81 17.52
N LEU A 86 -12.00 1.92 16.83
CA LEU A 86 -11.04 2.92 17.30
C LEU A 86 -11.61 3.78 18.42
N GLU A 87 -12.86 4.24 18.29
CA GLU A 87 -13.55 5.04 19.32
C GLU A 87 -13.71 4.26 20.63
N ALA A 88 -14.01 2.97 20.57
CA ALA A 88 -14.06 2.10 21.74
C ALA A 88 -12.72 1.99 22.47
N ARG A 89 -11.60 2.30 21.79
CA ARG A 89 -10.25 2.36 22.36
C ARG A 89 -9.79 3.79 22.67
N GLY A 90 -10.72 4.76 22.62
CA GLY A 90 -10.47 6.16 22.99
C GLY A 90 -9.84 7.03 21.91
N ALA A 91 -9.77 6.58 20.66
CA ALA A 91 -9.30 7.41 19.56
C ALA A 91 -10.36 8.43 19.12
N ASP A 92 -9.94 9.66 18.80
CA ASP A 92 -10.82 10.69 18.24
C ASP A 92 -10.86 10.57 16.71
N THR A 93 -12.01 10.16 16.17
CA THR A 93 -12.23 10.02 14.71
C THR A 93 -12.95 11.21 14.09
N SER A 94 -13.31 12.24 14.86
CA SER A 94 -14.13 13.39 14.43
C SER A 94 -13.54 14.21 13.29
N LYS A 95 -12.20 14.17 13.16
CA LYS A 95 -11.47 14.88 12.11
C LYS A 95 -11.46 14.15 10.76
N LEU A 96 -11.96 12.90 10.67
CA LEU A 96 -11.97 12.14 9.43
C LEU A 96 -12.73 12.89 8.33
N ARG A 97 -12.12 12.96 7.15
CA ARG A 97 -12.73 13.51 5.93
C ARG A 97 -12.72 12.47 4.83
N ILE A 98 -13.81 12.43 4.05
CA ILE A 98 -14.00 11.45 2.99
C ILE A 98 -14.36 12.21 1.71
N SER A 99 -13.64 11.92 0.65
CA SER A 99 -13.95 12.55 -0.64
C SER A 99 -15.34 12.20 -1.14
N ALA A 100 -16.11 13.21 -1.50
CA ALA A 100 -17.38 13.05 -2.21
C ALA A 100 -17.25 12.24 -3.51
N ASN A 101 -16.06 12.26 -4.13
CA ASN A 101 -15.75 11.57 -5.37
C ASN A 101 -15.18 10.14 -5.21
N ALA A 102 -14.93 9.68 -3.99
CA ALA A 102 -14.55 8.29 -3.76
C ALA A 102 -15.67 7.33 -4.18
N HIS A 103 -15.31 6.14 -4.65
CA HIS A 103 -16.29 5.15 -5.08
C HIS A 103 -16.69 4.22 -3.95
N LEU A 104 -17.89 3.69 -4.03
CA LEU A 104 -18.46 2.80 -3.01
C LEU A 104 -18.38 1.34 -3.43
N VAL A 105 -17.96 0.49 -2.50
CA VAL A 105 -18.06 -0.95 -2.64
C VAL A 105 -19.47 -1.37 -2.27
N ALA A 106 -20.25 -1.82 -3.27
CA ALA A 106 -21.57 -2.37 -3.03
C ALA A 106 -21.51 -3.87 -2.66
N PRO A 107 -22.53 -4.42 -1.99
CA PRO A 107 -22.61 -5.84 -1.66
C PRO A 107 -22.43 -6.77 -2.86
N TYR A 108 -22.96 -6.38 -4.02
CA TYR A 108 -22.78 -7.14 -5.25
C TYR A 108 -21.33 -7.21 -5.74
N HIS A 109 -20.49 -6.21 -5.45
CA HIS A 109 -19.06 -6.25 -5.78
C HIS A 109 -18.34 -7.37 -5.03
N GLN A 110 -18.65 -7.56 -3.75
CA GLN A 110 -18.09 -8.66 -2.95
C GLN A 110 -18.56 -10.02 -3.47
N THR A 111 -19.83 -10.11 -3.87
CA THR A 111 -20.38 -11.32 -4.51
C THR A 111 -19.67 -11.61 -5.82
N MET A 112 -19.51 -10.62 -6.69
CA MET A 112 -18.80 -10.74 -7.97
C MET A 112 -17.35 -11.18 -7.78
N ASP A 113 -16.62 -10.60 -6.84
CA ASP A 113 -15.23 -10.95 -6.52
C ASP A 113 -15.12 -12.47 -6.18
N LYS A 114 -15.94 -12.93 -5.23
CA LYS A 114 -15.95 -14.33 -4.78
C LYS A 114 -16.35 -15.31 -5.89
N VAL A 115 -17.35 -14.98 -6.72
CA VAL A 115 -17.81 -15.91 -7.78
C VAL A 115 -16.84 -15.93 -8.95
N THR A 116 -16.21 -14.82 -9.29
CA THR A 116 -15.18 -14.74 -10.34
C THR A 116 -13.95 -15.57 -9.97
N GLU A 117 -13.42 -15.41 -8.75
CA GLU A 117 -12.29 -16.23 -8.26
C GLU A 117 -12.61 -17.73 -8.34
N ARG A 118 -13.82 -18.11 -7.93
CA ARG A 118 -14.26 -19.49 -7.99
C ARG A 118 -14.40 -20.01 -9.43
N PHE A 119 -14.88 -19.18 -10.33
CA PHE A 119 -15.02 -19.50 -11.77
C PHE A 119 -13.66 -19.65 -12.46
N LEU A 120 -12.68 -18.83 -12.11
CA LEU A 120 -11.31 -18.91 -12.63
C LEU A 120 -10.57 -20.18 -12.18
N GLY A 121 -10.94 -20.78 -11.06
CA GLY A 121 -10.38 -22.03 -10.56
C GLY A 121 -8.85 -21.97 -10.42
N LYS A 122 -8.13 -22.77 -11.22
CA LYS A 122 -6.65 -22.78 -11.20
C LYS A 122 -5.98 -21.48 -11.70
N ARG A 123 -6.74 -20.61 -12.36
CA ARG A 123 -6.28 -19.30 -12.83
C ARG A 123 -6.69 -18.17 -11.87
N ALA A 124 -7.20 -18.51 -10.70
CA ALA A 124 -7.56 -17.52 -9.69
C ALA A 124 -6.33 -16.68 -9.29
N ILE A 125 -6.55 -15.39 -9.12
CA ILE A 125 -5.50 -14.41 -8.76
C ILE A 125 -5.18 -14.49 -7.27
N GLY A 126 -6.14 -14.96 -6.46
CA GLY A 126 -6.03 -14.98 -5.00
C GLY A 126 -6.43 -13.64 -4.39
N THR A 127 -7.55 -13.07 -4.85
CA THR A 127 -8.10 -11.82 -4.33
C THR A 127 -8.51 -11.95 -2.87
N THR A 128 -8.71 -10.80 -2.21
CA THR A 128 -9.19 -10.77 -0.81
C THR A 128 -10.70 -11.06 -0.67
N GLY A 129 -11.43 -11.15 -1.78
CA GLY A 129 -12.89 -11.35 -1.82
C GLY A 129 -13.69 -10.17 -1.26
N ARG A 130 -13.10 -8.98 -1.19
CA ARG A 130 -13.69 -7.76 -0.60
C ARG A 130 -14.34 -6.84 -1.62
N GLY A 131 -14.39 -7.24 -2.89
CA GLY A 131 -15.04 -6.49 -3.96
C GLY A 131 -14.22 -5.33 -4.52
N ILE A 132 -12.94 -5.23 -4.19
CA ILE A 132 -12.09 -4.10 -4.60
C ILE A 132 -11.93 -4.06 -6.12
N GLY A 133 -11.51 -5.16 -6.74
CA GLY A 133 -11.37 -5.28 -8.19
C GLY A 133 -12.65 -4.96 -8.95
N PRO A 134 -13.78 -5.61 -8.65
CA PRO A 134 -15.07 -5.29 -9.27
C PRO A 134 -15.50 -3.83 -9.12
N THR A 135 -15.19 -3.16 -7.99
CA THR A 135 -15.50 -1.74 -7.81
C THR A 135 -14.63 -0.84 -8.73
N TYR A 136 -13.34 -1.15 -8.87
CA TYR A 136 -12.48 -0.45 -9.82
C TYR A 136 -12.91 -0.70 -11.28
N MET A 137 -13.35 -1.91 -11.62
CA MET A 137 -13.94 -2.20 -12.94
C MET A 137 -15.14 -1.28 -13.21
N ASP A 138 -16.05 -1.13 -12.26
CA ASP A 138 -17.22 -0.25 -12.41
C ASP A 138 -16.82 1.23 -12.47
N LYS A 139 -15.83 1.65 -11.69
CA LYS A 139 -15.27 3.01 -11.77
C LYS A 139 -14.80 3.32 -13.19
N VAL A 140 -13.94 2.47 -13.76
CA VAL A 140 -13.38 2.65 -15.12
C VAL A 140 -14.46 2.45 -16.19
N GLY A 141 -15.39 1.53 -15.97
CA GLY A 141 -16.58 1.28 -16.79
C GLY A 141 -17.64 2.39 -16.72
N ARG A 142 -17.48 3.37 -15.83
CA ARG A 142 -18.39 4.49 -15.58
C ARG A 142 -19.79 4.05 -15.09
N LEU A 143 -19.82 2.91 -14.40
CA LEU A 143 -20.98 2.35 -13.71
C LEU A 143 -20.88 2.51 -12.18
N GLY A 144 -19.76 3.06 -11.70
CA GLY A 144 -19.47 3.18 -10.28
C GLY A 144 -20.37 4.18 -9.55
N ILE A 145 -20.67 3.87 -8.30
CA ILE A 145 -21.43 4.71 -7.37
C ILE A 145 -20.41 5.47 -6.52
N ARG A 146 -20.58 6.78 -6.41
CA ARG A 146 -19.73 7.66 -5.59
C ARG A 146 -20.37 7.95 -4.24
N VAL A 147 -19.57 8.35 -3.28
CA VAL A 147 -20.01 8.76 -1.95
C VAL A 147 -21.10 9.84 -2.01
N GLN A 148 -20.95 10.84 -2.87
CA GLN A 148 -21.93 11.92 -3.04
C GLN A 148 -23.31 11.44 -3.51
N ASP A 149 -23.38 10.32 -4.22
CA ASP A 149 -24.63 9.83 -4.80
C ASP A 149 -25.63 9.36 -3.72
N ILE A 150 -25.14 9.00 -2.52
CA ILE A 150 -26.00 8.58 -1.39
C ILE A 150 -26.94 9.71 -0.93
N PHE A 151 -26.55 10.95 -1.16
CA PHE A 151 -27.32 12.11 -0.68
C PHE A 151 -28.45 12.56 -1.63
N ASP A 152 -28.60 11.87 -2.76
CA ASP A 152 -29.72 12.00 -3.69
C ASP A 152 -30.25 10.60 -4.05
N GLU A 153 -31.33 10.19 -3.40
CA GLU A 153 -31.91 8.84 -3.58
C GLU A 153 -32.28 8.56 -5.04
N SER A 154 -32.77 9.56 -5.78
CA SER A 154 -33.18 9.41 -7.20
C SER A 154 -31.97 9.08 -8.08
N ILE A 155 -30.86 9.81 -7.89
CA ILE A 155 -29.60 9.57 -8.61
C ILE A 155 -29.00 8.23 -8.20
N LEU A 156 -28.98 7.93 -6.89
CA LEU A 156 -28.47 6.66 -6.36
C LEU A 156 -29.20 5.47 -6.99
N ARG A 157 -30.53 5.50 -6.98
CA ARG A 157 -31.41 4.46 -7.56
C ARG A 157 -31.12 4.27 -9.03
N GLN A 158 -31.13 5.35 -9.82
CA GLN A 158 -30.85 5.31 -11.26
C GLN A 158 -29.50 4.65 -11.58
N LYS A 159 -28.45 4.99 -10.80
CA LYS A 159 -27.12 4.41 -11.00
C LYS A 159 -27.07 2.93 -10.61
N ILE A 160 -27.72 2.54 -9.52
CA ILE A 160 -27.83 1.14 -9.09
C ILE A 160 -28.57 0.29 -10.13
N GLU A 161 -29.71 0.78 -10.66
CA GLU A 161 -30.44 0.13 -11.74
C GLU A 161 -29.55 -0.10 -12.97
N GLY A 162 -28.81 0.93 -13.38
CA GLY A 162 -27.88 0.85 -14.51
C GLY A 162 -26.78 -0.19 -14.30
N ALA A 163 -26.18 -0.21 -13.11
CA ALA A 163 -25.13 -1.17 -12.77
C ALA A 163 -25.69 -2.60 -12.67
N LEU A 164 -26.81 -2.79 -11.98
CA LEU A 164 -27.38 -4.12 -11.74
C LEU A 164 -27.92 -4.76 -13.01
N ARG A 165 -28.35 -4.00 -14.02
CA ARG A 165 -28.76 -4.56 -15.32
C ARG A 165 -27.71 -5.53 -15.88
N GLN A 166 -26.44 -5.09 -15.91
CA GLN A 166 -25.35 -5.92 -16.41
C GLN A 166 -24.90 -7.00 -15.38
N LYS A 167 -24.83 -6.63 -14.11
CA LYS A 167 -24.36 -7.54 -13.05
C LYS A 167 -25.30 -8.72 -12.87
N ASN A 168 -26.61 -8.51 -12.89
CA ASN A 168 -27.61 -9.57 -12.77
C ASN A 168 -27.56 -10.55 -13.94
N GLU A 169 -27.31 -10.07 -15.17
CA GLU A 169 -27.09 -10.96 -16.31
C GLU A 169 -25.92 -11.93 -16.06
N LEU A 170 -24.80 -11.41 -15.55
CA LEU A 170 -23.63 -12.22 -15.21
C LEU A 170 -23.92 -13.16 -14.03
N LEU A 171 -24.51 -12.65 -12.96
CA LEU A 171 -24.83 -13.45 -11.77
C LEU A 171 -25.75 -14.61 -12.10
N VAL A 172 -26.85 -14.34 -12.82
CA VAL A 172 -27.85 -15.36 -13.11
C VAL A 172 -27.39 -16.30 -14.21
N LYS A 173 -26.98 -15.79 -15.37
CA LYS A 173 -26.71 -16.61 -16.55
C LYS A 173 -25.34 -17.29 -16.55
N LEU A 174 -24.31 -16.62 -16.03
CA LEU A 174 -22.96 -17.16 -16.03
C LEU A 174 -22.62 -17.89 -14.73
N TYR A 175 -22.94 -17.26 -13.60
CA TYR A 175 -22.53 -17.76 -12.29
C TYR A 175 -23.60 -18.58 -11.56
N ASN A 176 -24.81 -18.70 -12.12
CA ASN A 176 -25.95 -19.42 -11.53
C ASN A 176 -26.21 -18.96 -10.08
N ARG A 177 -26.34 -17.63 -9.91
CA ARG A 177 -26.63 -16.95 -8.64
C ARG A 177 -27.94 -16.20 -8.73
N ARG A 178 -28.55 -15.91 -7.57
CA ARG A 178 -29.73 -15.06 -7.48
C ARG A 178 -29.41 -13.66 -7.99
N ALA A 179 -30.36 -13.03 -8.69
CA ALA A 179 -30.32 -11.62 -9.00
C ALA A 179 -30.31 -10.78 -7.69
N VAL A 180 -29.72 -9.61 -7.75
CA VAL A 180 -29.71 -8.64 -6.67
C VAL A 180 -30.80 -7.61 -6.95
N GLU A 181 -31.62 -7.32 -5.95
CA GLU A 181 -32.70 -6.36 -6.07
C GLU A 181 -32.19 -4.93 -5.87
N VAL A 182 -32.73 -3.98 -6.65
CA VAL A 182 -32.32 -2.56 -6.59
C VAL A 182 -32.58 -1.99 -5.21
N ASP A 183 -33.77 -2.25 -4.66
CA ASP A 183 -34.19 -1.72 -3.35
C ASP A 183 -33.26 -2.16 -2.23
N GLU A 184 -32.81 -3.42 -2.22
CA GLU A 184 -31.86 -3.95 -1.24
C GLU A 184 -30.55 -3.12 -1.20
N ILE A 185 -30.05 -2.68 -2.36
CA ILE A 185 -28.80 -1.90 -2.45
C ILE A 185 -29.04 -0.42 -2.12
N VAL A 186 -30.17 0.14 -2.55
CA VAL A 186 -30.54 1.52 -2.21
C VAL A 186 -30.68 1.67 -0.70
N GLU A 187 -31.48 0.83 -0.05
CA GLU A 187 -31.67 0.82 1.39
C GLU A 187 -30.35 0.62 2.16
N TYR A 188 -29.51 -0.31 1.69
CA TYR A 188 -28.18 -0.51 2.26
C TYR A 188 -27.37 0.78 2.29
N PHE A 189 -27.27 1.49 1.18
CA PHE A 189 -26.50 2.74 1.12
C PHE A 189 -27.13 3.89 1.91
N LEU A 190 -28.45 4.05 1.82
CA LEU A 190 -29.18 5.09 2.56
C LEU A 190 -29.07 4.93 4.09
N SER A 191 -28.93 3.70 4.58
CA SER A 191 -28.74 3.44 6.00
C SER A 191 -27.50 4.10 6.62
N PHE A 192 -26.50 4.44 5.79
CA PHE A 192 -25.27 5.11 6.20
C PHE A 192 -25.29 6.63 5.98
N ALA A 193 -26.30 7.19 5.28
CA ALA A 193 -26.30 8.57 4.79
C ALA A 193 -26.05 9.60 5.91
N GLU A 194 -26.80 9.52 7.00
CA GLU A 194 -26.72 10.51 8.09
C GLU A 194 -25.39 10.45 8.84
N ARG A 195 -24.84 9.25 9.03
CA ARG A 195 -23.53 9.08 9.69
C ARG A 195 -22.40 9.57 8.80
N LEU A 196 -22.52 9.40 7.49
CA LEU A 196 -21.50 9.74 6.49
C LEU A 196 -21.45 11.25 6.22
N ARG A 197 -22.61 11.93 6.22
CA ARG A 197 -22.76 13.34 5.83
C ARG A 197 -21.74 14.30 6.45
N PRO A 198 -21.47 14.29 7.77
CA PRO A 198 -20.53 15.25 8.38
C PRO A 198 -19.07 15.03 8.00
N MET A 199 -18.73 13.87 7.44
CA MET A 199 -17.36 13.52 7.05
C MET A 199 -17.06 13.87 5.59
N VAL A 200 -18.12 14.07 4.74
CA VAL A 200 -17.95 14.20 3.29
C VAL A 200 -17.56 15.61 2.89
N VAL A 201 -16.50 15.69 2.07
CA VAL A 201 -15.93 16.96 1.61
C VAL A 201 -15.51 16.88 0.15
N ASP A 202 -15.29 18.04 -0.48
CA ASP A 202 -14.46 18.14 -1.67
C ASP A 202 -12.99 18.02 -1.26
N ALA A 203 -12.47 16.78 -1.27
CA ALA A 203 -11.10 16.52 -0.84
C ALA A 203 -10.05 17.18 -1.74
N THR A 204 -10.37 17.38 -3.03
CA THR A 204 -9.43 18.03 -3.96
C THR A 204 -9.20 19.48 -3.56
N ASN A 205 -10.27 20.25 -3.34
CA ASN A 205 -10.15 21.62 -2.89
C ASN A 205 -9.53 21.70 -1.48
N LEU A 206 -10.03 20.90 -0.52
CA LEU A 206 -9.50 20.86 0.84
C LEU A 206 -7.98 20.70 0.88
N LEU A 207 -7.43 19.77 0.10
CA LEU A 207 -5.99 19.48 0.13
C LEU A 207 -5.16 20.53 -0.62
N ASN A 208 -5.68 21.07 -1.72
CA ASN A 208 -4.98 22.13 -2.45
C ASN A 208 -4.99 23.46 -1.67
N ASP A 209 -6.10 23.83 -1.05
CA ASP A 209 -6.20 25.00 -0.16
C ASP A 209 -5.24 24.86 1.02
N ALA A 210 -5.15 23.67 1.63
CA ALA A 210 -4.19 23.39 2.70
C ALA A 210 -2.73 23.63 2.25
N LEU A 211 -2.36 23.17 1.06
CA LEU A 211 -1.03 23.42 0.50
C LEU A 211 -0.79 24.93 0.22
N ASP A 212 -1.83 25.64 -0.25
CA ASP A 212 -1.75 27.08 -0.49
C ASP A 212 -1.59 27.88 0.83
N GLU A 213 -2.18 27.38 1.92
CA GLU A 213 -1.99 27.89 3.29
C GLU A 213 -0.64 27.52 3.91
N GLY A 214 0.20 26.76 3.21
CA GLY A 214 1.50 26.33 3.71
C GLY A 214 1.46 25.14 4.67
N LYS A 215 0.39 24.31 4.63
CA LYS A 215 0.27 23.08 5.40
C LYS A 215 1.02 21.93 4.73
N VAL A 216 1.44 20.96 5.54
CA VAL A 216 2.11 19.74 5.07
C VAL A 216 1.10 18.64 4.84
N VAL A 217 1.06 18.12 3.61
CA VAL A 217 0.17 17.01 3.22
C VAL A 217 0.98 15.75 2.94
N LEU A 218 0.70 14.68 3.66
CA LEU A 218 1.30 13.36 3.47
C LEU A 218 0.30 12.42 2.77
N MET A 219 0.66 11.92 1.61
CA MET A 219 -0.10 10.88 0.89
C MET A 219 0.47 9.50 1.23
N GLU A 220 -0.31 8.71 1.95
CA GLU A 220 0.03 7.35 2.37
C GLU A 220 -0.47 6.33 1.36
N GLY A 221 0.40 5.86 0.45
CA GLY A 221 0.06 4.85 -0.53
C GLY A 221 -0.33 3.51 0.09
N GLY A 222 -1.42 2.93 -0.38
CA GLY A 222 -1.73 1.52 -0.13
C GLY A 222 -0.85 0.61 -0.98
N GLN A 223 -0.78 -0.69 -0.69
CA GLN A 223 -0.04 -1.70 -1.46
C GLN A 223 1.43 -1.30 -1.75
N ALA A 224 1.92 -1.51 -3.00
CA ALA A 224 3.29 -1.17 -3.39
C ALA A 224 3.47 -1.12 -4.91
N THR A 225 4.61 -0.61 -5.38
CA THR A 225 4.94 -0.39 -6.79
C THR A 225 4.76 -1.64 -7.66
N PHE A 226 5.23 -2.81 -7.22
CA PHE A 226 5.12 -4.04 -8.02
C PHE A 226 3.75 -4.71 -7.93
N LEU A 227 2.81 -4.12 -7.19
CA LEU A 227 1.39 -4.44 -7.22
C LEU A 227 0.56 -3.44 -8.03
N ASP A 228 1.19 -2.47 -8.69
CA ASP A 228 0.52 -1.49 -9.56
C ASP A 228 -0.04 -2.18 -10.80
N VAL A 229 -1.27 -1.81 -11.22
CA VAL A 229 -1.95 -2.46 -12.33
C VAL A 229 -1.27 -2.25 -13.67
N ASP A 230 -0.53 -1.14 -13.84
CA ASP A 230 0.17 -0.79 -15.08
C ASP A 230 1.67 -1.15 -15.02
N HIS A 231 2.31 -1.01 -13.86
CA HIS A 231 3.77 -1.13 -13.70
C HIS A 231 4.20 -2.36 -12.91
N GLY A 232 3.26 -3.07 -12.31
CA GLY A 232 3.55 -4.25 -11.48
C GLY A 232 3.61 -5.56 -12.26
N THR A 233 3.68 -6.65 -11.52
CA THR A 233 3.78 -8.03 -12.05
C THR A 233 2.42 -8.58 -12.46
N TYR A 234 1.78 -7.93 -13.44
CA TYR A 234 0.46 -8.31 -13.96
C TYR A 234 0.41 -9.77 -14.42
N PRO A 235 -0.65 -10.57 -14.11
CA PRO A 235 -1.91 -10.17 -13.48
C PRO A 235 -1.88 -10.22 -11.93
N PHE A 236 -0.76 -10.54 -11.30
CA PHE A 236 -0.61 -10.67 -9.85
C PHE A 236 -0.38 -9.29 -9.21
N VAL A 237 -1.37 -8.43 -9.34
CA VAL A 237 -1.37 -7.01 -8.94
C VAL A 237 -2.67 -6.63 -8.25
N THR A 238 -2.72 -5.43 -7.66
CA THR A 238 -3.99 -4.82 -7.22
C THR A 238 -4.68 -4.14 -8.42
N SER A 239 -5.93 -3.76 -8.26
CA SER A 239 -6.71 -3.08 -9.31
C SER A 239 -6.58 -1.55 -9.25
N SER A 240 -5.59 -1.03 -8.55
CA SER A 240 -5.30 0.40 -8.44
C SER A 240 -3.85 0.71 -8.80
N ASN A 241 -3.51 1.99 -8.81
CA ASN A 241 -2.15 2.48 -9.03
C ASN A 241 -1.52 2.94 -7.70
N PRO A 242 -0.86 2.05 -6.94
CA PRO A 242 -0.16 2.39 -5.69
C PRO A 242 1.24 2.98 -5.96
N THR A 243 1.34 3.88 -6.92
CA THR A 243 2.53 4.64 -7.28
C THR A 243 2.37 6.12 -6.90
N ALA A 244 3.44 6.89 -6.94
CA ALA A 244 3.39 8.33 -6.70
C ALA A 244 2.47 9.05 -7.70
N GLY A 245 2.48 8.62 -8.98
CA GLY A 245 1.53 9.08 -9.99
C GLY A 245 0.08 8.78 -9.62
N GLY A 246 -0.20 7.56 -9.14
CA GLY A 246 -1.51 7.17 -8.64
C GLY A 246 -1.94 7.94 -7.39
N ALA A 247 -1.01 8.30 -6.52
CA ALA A 247 -1.28 9.14 -5.36
C ALA A 247 -1.71 10.56 -5.76
N SER A 248 -1.08 11.16 -6.78
CA SER A 248 -1.50 12.44 -7.37
C SER A 248 -2.94 12.38 -7.87
N VAL A 249 -3.28 11.38 -8.68
CA VAL A 249 -4.65 11.18 -9.20
C VAL A 249 -5.66 10.95 -8.07
N GLY A 250 -5.29 10.12 -7.10
CA GLY A 250 -6.19 9.71 -6.02
C GLY A 250 -6.43 10.76 -4.94
N SER A 251 -5.55 11.74 -4.79
CA SER A 251 -5.71 12.88 -3.88
C SER A 251 -6.28 14.12 -4.57
N GLY A 252 -6.07 14.27 -5.90
CA GLY A 252 -6.37 15.49 -6.64
C GLY A 252 -5.29 16.57 -6.49
N ILE A 253 -4.12 16.22 -5.96
CA ILE A 253 -2.94 17.11 -5.90
C ILE A 253 -2.17 16.98 -7.20
N GLY A 254 -1.89 18.11 -7.86
CA GLY A 254 -1.12 18.12 -9.11
C GLY A 254 0.30 17.56 -8.92
N PRO A 255 0.85 16.83 -9.90
CA PRO A 255 2.15 16.16 -9.75
C PRO A 255 3.31 17.13 -9.47
N THR A 256 3.24 18.36 -9.99
CA THR A 256 4.26 19.41 -9.74
C THR A 256 4.20 20.02 -8.34
N ARG A 257 3.20 19.68 -7.55
CA ARG A 257 3.07 20.09 -6.13
C ARG A 257 3.62 19.04 -5.16
N ILE A 258 4.06 17.88 -5.69
CA ILE A 258 4.70 16.84 -4.90
C ILE A 258 6.19 17.15 -4.80
N ASP A 259 6.63 17.54 -3.63
CA ASP A 259 8.02 17.93 -3.37
C ASP A 259 8.91 16.73 -3.02
N ARG A 260 8.32 15.73 -2.36
CA ARG A 260 9.02 14.52 -1.93
C ARG A 260 8.24 13.26 -2.30
N SER A 261 8.94 12.31 -2.88
CA SER A 261 8.45 10.95 -3.10
C SER A 261 9.36 9.98 -2.37
N ILE A 262 8.83 9.31 -1.34
CA ILE A 262 9.60 8.48 -0.42
C ILE A 262 9.27 7.01 -0.68
N GLY A 263 10.26 6.24 -1.08
CA GLY A 263 10.16 4.79 -1.23
C GLY A 263 10.39 4.08 0.09
N ILE A 264 9.44 3.26 0.55
CA ILE A 264 9.66 2.39 1.68
C ILE A 264 10.12 1.03 1.17
N ILE A 265 11.28 0.58 1.62
CA ILE A 265 11.90 -0.65 1.15
C ILE A 265 12.46 -1.45 2.32
N LYS A 266 12.33 -2.77 2.30
CA LYS A 266 12.98 -3.65 3.28
C LYS A 266 14.41 -3.96 2.87
N ALA A 267 15.24 -4.26 3.84
CA ALA A 267 16.60 -4.76 3.64
C ALA A 267 16.64 -6.16 2.99
N TYR A 268 15.51 -6.80 2.81
CA TYR A 268 15.25 -8.03 2.05
C TYR A 268 13.90 -7.90 1.36
N THR A 269 13.47 -8.91 0.60
CA THR A 269 12.22 -8.83 -0.16
C THR A 269 11.19 -9.81 0.41
N THR A 270 9.92 -9.38 0.45
CA THR A 270 8.81 -10.29 0.77
C THR A 270 7.67 -10.13 -0.22
N ARG A 271 6.92 -11.23 -0.44
CA ARG A 271 5.74 -11.23 -1.29
C ARG A 271 4.62 -12.06 -0.68
N VAL A 272 3.38 -11.58 -0.81
CA VAL A 272 2.16 -12.34 -0.53
C VAL A 272 1.52 -12.74 -1.85
N GLY A 273 1.00 -13.98 -1.92
CA GLY A 273 0.31 -14.48 -3.10
C GLY A 273 1.21 -15.01 -4.21
N ALA A 274 0.62 -15.30 -5.34
CA ALA A 274 1.30 -15.86 -6.50
C ALA A 274 2.06 -14.80 -7.31
N GLY A 275 2.77 -15.25 -8.34
CA GLY A 275 3.51 -14.42 -9.28
C GLY A 275 5.02 -14.54 -9.14
N PRO A 276 5.78 -13.93 -10.06
CA PRO A 276 7.23 -14.04 -10.13
C PRO A 276 7.90 -13.42 -8.91
N PHE A 277 8.98 -14.05 -8.46
CA PHE A 277 9.82 -13.57 -7.37
C PHE A 277 11.26 -14.07 -7.57
N PRO A 278 12.07 -13.40 -8.40
CA PRO A 278 13.39 -13.91 -8.80
C PRO A 278 14.32 -14.23 -7.66
N THR A 279 14.30 -13.44 -6.57
CA THR A 279 15.18 -13.63 -5.40
C THR A 279 14.57 -14.49 -4.30
N GLU A 280 13.46 -15.19 -4.56
CA GLU A 280 12.79 -16.05 -3.56
C GLU A 280 13.69 -17.16 -3.06
N LEU A 281 13.62 -17.42 -1.75
CA LEU A 281 14.40 -18.43 -1.06
C LEU A 281 13.52 -19.58 -0.58
N PHE A 282 14.01 -20.80 -0.81
CA PHE A 282 13.36 -22.05 -0.42
C PHE A 282 14.21 -22.87 0.55
N ASP A 283 15.23 -22.25 1.12
CA ASP A 283 16.24 -22.80 1.99
C ASP A 283 16.13 -22.29 3.44
N GLU A 284 17.13 -22.60 4.26
CA GLU A 284 17.23 -22.13 5.65
C GLU A 284 17.24 -20.60 5.79
N TRP A 285 17.75 -19.87 4.80
CA TRP A 285 17.76 -18.42 4.82
C TRP A 285 16.35 -17.85 4.61
N GLY A 286 15.56 -18.46 3.76
CA GLY A 286 14.15 -18.10 3.61
C GLY A 286 13.37 -18.27 4.92
N GLU A 287 13.60 -19.38 5.64
CA GLU A 287 13.01 -19.62 6.96
C GLU A 287 13.54 -18.64 8.01
N TYR A 288 14.84 -18.33 7.98
CA TYR A 288 15.44 -17.35 8.89
C TYR A 288 14.81 -15.98 8.75
N LEU A 289 14.75 -15.43 7.53
CA LEU A 289 14.13 -14.14 7.24
C LEU A 289 12.66 -14.10 7.66
N GLN A 290 11.95 -15.20 7.42
CA GLN A 290 10.53 -15.31 7.78
C GLN A 290 10.32 -15.28 9.31
N LYS A 291 11.10 -16.08 10.06
CA LYS A 291 10.97 -16.18 11.53
C LYS A 291 11.49 -14.93 12.23
N THR A 292 12.72 -14.51 11.90
CA THR A 292 13.38 -13.35 12.52
C THR A 292 12.67 -12.04 12.14
N GLY A 293 12.27 -11.92 10.88
CA GLY A 293 11.51 -10.77 10.39
C GLY A 293 10.04 -10.75 10.83
N GLY A 294 9.51 -11.85 11.38
CA GLY A 294 8.09 -11.95 11.73
C GLY A 294 7.19 -11.85 10.50
N GLU A 295 7.59 -12.46 9.38
CA GLU A 295 6.94 -12.31 8.09
C GLU A 295 5.71 -13.22 7.97
N PHE A 296 4.66 -12.82 8.69
CA PHE A 296 3.34 -13.46 8.68
C PHE A 296 2.25 -12.43 8.38
N GLY A 297 1.24 -12.84 7.65
CA GLY A 297 0.12 -11.97 7.31
C GLY A 297 -0.71 -11.63 8.55
N VAL A 298 -0.91 -10.34 8.82
CA VAL A 298 -1.66 -9.83 9.99
C VAL A 298 -3.06 -10.44 10.06
N ASN A 299 -3.78 -10.47 8.94
CA ASN A 299 -5.17 -10.96 8.90
C ASN A 299 -5.31 -12.48 8.80
N THR A 300 -4.32 -13.18 8.30
CA THR A 300 -4.45 -14.62 7.93
C THR A 300 -3.45 -15.51 8.64
N GLY A 301 -2.44 -14.96 9.30
CA GLY A 301 -1.32 -15.72 9.85
C GLY A 301 -0.48 -16.48 8.81
N ARG A 302 -0.78 -16.31 7.50
CA ARG A 302 -0.07 -17.03 6.44
C ARG A 302 1.37 -16.53 6.35
N PRO A 303 2.34 -17.45 6.20
CA PRO A 303 3.72 -17.07 5.98
C PRO A 303 3.85 -16.29 4.66
N ARG A 304 4.68 -15.25 4.68
CA ARG A 304 5.09 -14.52 3.48
C ARG A 304 6.26 -15.26 2.81
N ARG A 305 6.30 -15.23 1.51
CA ARG A 305 7.46 -15.63 0.71
C ARG A 305 8.58 -14.63 0.98
N CYS A 306 9.80 -15.09 1.23
CA CYS A 306 10.95 -14.25 1.53
C CYS A 306 12.05 -14.46 0.49
N GLY A 307 12.84 -13.42 0.24
CA GLY A 307 13.97 -13.45 -0.70
C GLY A 307 14.98 -12.35 -0.37
N TRP A 308 16.16 -12.43 -0.98
CA TRP A 308 17.18 -11.41 -0.82
C TRP A 308 16.77 -10.06 -1.40
N TYR A 309 17.46 -9.00 -0.99
CA TYR A 309 17.27 -7.67 -1.53
C TYR A 309 17.51 -7.65 -3.04
N ASP A 310 16.64 -6.96 -3.77
CA ASP A 310 16.67 -6.86 -5.21
C ASP A 310 16.90 -5.39 -5.63
N ALA A 311 18.15 -5.10 -6.00
CA ALA A 311 18.53 -3.75 -6.40
C ALA A 311 17.99 -3.36 -7.78
N VAL A 312 17.73 -4.35 -8.67
CA VAL A 312 17.10 -4.09 -9.98
C VAL A 312 15.67 -3.60 -9.78
N MET A 313 14.92 -4.26 -8.89
CA MET A 313 13.59 -3.82 -8.49
C MET A 313 13.62 -2.44 -7.82
N ALA A 314 14.54 -2.23 -6.88
CA ALA A 314 14.66 -0.94 -6.19
C ALA A 314 14.90 0.20 -7.18
N LYS A 315 15.83 0.02 -8.11
CA LYS A 315 16.12 0.99 -9.17
C LYS A 315 14.92 1.25 -10.08
N TYR A 316 14.18 0.21 -10.45
CA TYR A 316 12.96 0.36 -11.24
C TYR A 316 11.88 1.12 -10.47
N ALA A 317 11.64 0.76 -9.21
CA ALA A 317 10.68 1.45 -8.35
C ALA A 317 11.02 2.94 -8.19
N ALA A 318 12.31 3.26 -7.99
CA ALA A 318 12.77 4.65 -7.91
C ALA A 318 12.43 5.45 -9.17
N ARG A 319 12.64 4.86 -10.35
CA ARG A 319 12.35 5.52 -11.64
C ARG A 319 10.86 5.76 -11.87
N ILE A 320 10.01 4.75 -11.58
CA ILE A 320 8.56 4.84 -11.77
C ILE A 320 7.93 5.90 -10.85
N ASN A 321 8.42 5.97 -9.61
CA ASN A 321 7.84 6.86 -8.60
C ASN A 321 8.57 8.21 -8.50
N GLY A 322 9.71 8.38 -9.16
CA GLY A 322 10.56 9.57 -8.98
C GLY A 322 11.01 9.70 -7.51
N PHE A 323 11.40 8.60 -6.87
CA PHE A 323 11.79 8.65 -5.46
C PHE A 323 12.93 9.63 -5.24
N THR A 324 12.69 10.58 -4.34
CA THR A 324 13.72 11.49 -3.83
C THR A 324 14.54 10.82 -2.74
N ASP A 325 13.91 9.92 -2.00
CA ASP A 325 14.46 9.29 -0.81
C ASP A 325 13.97 7.84 -0.67
N TYR A 326 14.80 7.00 -0.06
CA TYR A 326 14.39 5.73 0.51
C TYR A 326 14.36 5.77 2.03
N PHE A 327 13.38 5.08 2.62
CA PHE A 327 13.36 4.67 4.00
C PHE A 327 13.56 3.15 4.03
N LEU A 328 14.75 2.71 4.41
CA LEU A 328 15.08 1.29 4.58
C LEU A 328 14.46 0.78 5.88
N THR A 329 13.83 -0.38 5.84
CA THR A 329 13.26 -1.03 7.03
C THR A 329 13.87 -2.40 7.27
N LYS A 330 13.79 -2.90 8.50
CA LYS A 330 14.19 -4.27 8.82
C LYS A 330 15.68 -4.58 8.64
N LEU A 331 16.56 -3.59 8.77
CA LEU A 331 18.02 -3.84 8.70
C LEU A 331 18.49 -4.76 9.84
N ASP A 332 17.86 -4.65 11.01
CA ASP A 332 18.08 -5.48 12.19
C ASP A 332 17.89 -7.00 11.93
N VAL A 333 17.04 -7.36 11.00
CA VAL A 333 16.77 -8.77 10.64
C VAL A 333 17.99 -9.44 9.99
N LEU A 334 18.89 -8.66 9.37
CA LEU A 334 20.10 -9.19 8.73
C LEU A 334 21.29 -9.40 9.71
N THR A 335 21.14 -9.02 10.97
CA THR A 335 22.17 -9.28 12.01
C THR A 335 22.44 -10.78 12.12
N ASN A 336 23.71 -11.17 12.29
CA ASN A 336 24.25 -12.53 12.32
C ASN A 336 24.24 -13.27 10.96
N ILE A 337 24.06 -12.58 9.86
CA ILE A 337 24.30 -13.14 8.52
C ILE A 337 25.73 -12.77 8.12
N GLU A 338 26.61 -13.76 7.92
CA GLU A 338 28.01 -13.53 7.63
C GLU A 338 28.25 -12.88 6.26
N SER A 339 27.47 -13.30 5.27
CA SER A 339 27.56 -12.80 3.89
C SER A 339 26.17 -12.56 3.34
N ILE A 340 25.85 -11.29 3.01
CA ILE A 340 24.51 -10.85 2.60
C ILE A 340 24.46 -10.70 1.07
N PRO A 341 23.71 -11.57 0.36
CA PRO A 341 23.52 -11.45 -1.09
C PRO A 341 22.59 -10.29 -1.44
N VAL A 342 22.95 -9.54 -2.48
CA VAL A 342 22.12 -8.50 -3.11
C VAL A 342 22.01 -8.81 -4.58
N CYS A 343 20.79 -8.92 -5.12
CA CYS A 343 20.58 -9.11 -6.55
C CYS A 343 20.87 -7.80 -7.29
N VAL A 344 21.86 -7.84 -8.18
CA VAL A 344 22.33 -6.66 -8.96
C VAL A 344 21.95 -6.74 -10.42
N ALA A 345 21.58 -7.92 -10.91
CA ALA A 345 21.13 -8.18 -12.28
C ALA A 345 20.35 -9.48 -12.34
N TYR A 346 19.70 -9.75 -13.47
CA TYR A 346 19.12 -11.05 -13.78
C TYR A 346 19.83 -11.71 -14.96
N ASP A 347 19.93 -13.03 -14.93
CA ASP A 347 20.19 -13.85 -16.10
C ASP A 347 18.84 -14.36 -16.64
N VAL A 348 18.56 -14.09 -17.90
CA VAL A 348 17.40 -14.62 -18.61
C VAL A 348 17.89 -15.32 -19.87
N ASP A 349 17.80 -16.64 -19.90
CA ASP A 349 18.25 -17.47 -21.04
C ASP A 349 19.72 -17.22 -21.46
N GLY A 350 20.61 -17.00 -20.47
CA GLY A 350 22.03 -16.72 -20.68
C GLY A 350 22.36 -15.27 -21.03
N VAL A 351 21.38 -14.37 -20.99
CA VAL A 351 21.56 -12.93 -21.22
C VAL A 351 21.43 -12.16 -19.91
N ARG A 352 22.44 -11.36 -19.56
CA ARG A 352 22.43 -10.49 -18.39
C ARG A 352 21.55 -9.28 -18.62
N HIS A 353 20.62 -9.03 -17.67
CA HIS A 353 19.73 -7.87 -17.62
C HIS A 353 20.01 -7.04 -16.38
N ASP A 354 20.51 -5.82 -16.55
CA ASP A 354 20.74 -4.84 -15.45
C ASP A 354 19.49 -3.96 -15.18
N GLN A 355 18.38 -4.24 -15.86
CA GLN A 355 17.08 -3.59 -15.71
C GLN A 355 15.99 -4.65 -15.61
N MET A 356 14.82 -4.25 -15.10
CA MET A 356 13.64 -5.12 -15.07
C MET A 356 13.35 -5.66 -16.47
N PRO A 357 13.19 -6.98 -16.64
CA PRO A 357 12.76 -7.58 -17.89
C PRO A 357 11.44 -6.99 -18.38
N MET A 358 11.31 -6.82 -19.68
CA MET A 358 10.14 -6.17 -20.28
C MET A 358 8.89 -7.03 -20.15
N THR A 359 9.05 -8.35 -20.23
CA THR A 359 7.91 -9.27 -20.21
C THR A 359 7.84 -10.06 -18.90
N GLN A 360 6.62 -10.44 -18.54
CA GLN A 360 6.41 -11.31 -17.37
C GLN A 360 7.03 -12.70 -17.57
N THR A 361 7.07 -13.21 -18.80
CA THR A 361 7.71 -14.49 -19.10
C THR A 361 9.20 -14.43 -18.79
N GLU A 362 9.89 -13.39 -19.23
CA GLU A 362 11.30 -13.17 -18.89
C GLU A 362 11.50 -13.06 -17.37
N LEU A 363 10.64 -12.31 -16.68
CA LEU A 363 10.73 -12.17 -15.21
C LEU A 363 10.49 -13.50 -14.47
N HIS A 364 9.63 -14.38 -15.00
CA HIS A 364 9.43 -15.73 -14.44
C HIS A 364 10.63 -16.64 -14.64
N HIS A 365 11.39 -16.45 -15.72
CA HIS A 365 12.59 -17.23 -16.02
C HIS A 365 13.86 -16.56 -15.49
N ALA A 366 13.75 -15.37 -14.93
CA ALA A 366 14.88 -14.62 -14.43
C ALA A 366 15.55 -15.35 -13.25
N THR A 367 16.85 -15.58 -13.38
CA THR A 367 17.70 -16.06 -12.31
C THR A 367 18.51 -14.89 -11.74
N PRO A 368 18.49 -14.63 -10.44
CA PRO A 368 19.21 -13.49 -9.86
C PRO A 368 20.73 -13.68 -9.94
N ILE A 369 21.43 -12.61 -10.30
CA ILE A 369 22.88 -12.51 -10.19
C ILE A 369 23.17 -11.70 -8.93
N PHE A 370 23.90 -12.31 -8.00
CA PHE A 370 24.18 -11.73 -6.69
C PHE A 370 25.59 -11.15 -6.61
N GLU A 371 25.71 -10.01 -5.93
CA GLU A 371 26.92 -9.54 -5.27
C GLU A 371 26.76 -9.81 -3.77
N HIS A 372 27.89 -10.10 -3.11
CA HIS A 372 27.93 -10.47 -1.70
C HIS A 372 28.59 -9.36 -0.88
N PHE A 373 27.97 -9.00 0.23
CA PHE A 373 28.46 -8.00 1.16
C PHE A 373 28.71 -8.64 2.52
N ASP A 374 29.77 -8.20 3.19
CA ASP A 374 30.08 -8.66 4.55
C ASP A 374 28.98 -8.24 5.52
N GLY A 375 28.56 -9.17 6.35
CA GLY A 375 27.54 -8.94 7.38
C GLY A 375 28.13 -8.44 8.70
N TRP A 376 27.29 -8.40 9.71
CA TRP A 376 27.63 -7.97 11.07
C TRP A 376 26.95 -8.85 12.10
N THR A 377 27.51 -8.87 13.33
CA THR A 377 26.99 -9.67 14.45
C THR A 377 26.48 -8.79 15.61
N GLU A 378 26.80 -7.51 15.59
CA GLU A 378 26.43 -6.57 16.63
C GLU A 378 24.93 -6.26 16.58
N ASP A 379 24.32 -6.11 17.76
CA ASP A 379 22.96 -5.61 17.87
C ASP A 379 22.89 -4.13 17.47
N ILE A 380 22.19 -3.84 16.39
CA ILE A 380 22.02 -2.49 15.85
C ILE A 380 20.75 -1.79 16.34
N THR A 381 19.91 -2.43 17.14
CA THR A 381 18.60 -1.89 17.56
C THR A 381 18.71 -0.63 18.41
N GLY A 382 19.87 -0.40 19.01
CA GLY A 382 20.21 0.81 19.78
C GLY A 382 20.70 1.98 18.94
N ALA A 383 21.09 1.78 17.67
CA ALA A 383 21.67 2.84 16.84
C ALA A 383 20.63 3.94 16.50
N ARG A 384 21.06 5.20 16.53
CA ARG A 384 20.26 6.39 16.18
C ARG A 384 20.95 7.26 15.14
N THR A 385 22.24 7.07 14.91
CA THR A 385 23.05 7.73 13.89
C THR A 385 23.73 6.70 13.00
N MET A 386 24.16 7.10 11.82
CA MET A 386 24.87 6.22 10.89
C MET A 386 26.19 5.69 11.48
N ASP A 387 26.90 6.53 12.23
CA ASP A 387 28.20 6.18 12.85
C ASP A 387 28.08 5.18 14.01
N GLU A 388 26.89 5.01 14.56
CA GLU A 388 26.60 3.98 15.59
C GLU A 388 26.35 2.58 15.00
N LEU A 389 26.20 2.48 13.67
CA LEU A 389 26.09 1.20 12.99
C LEU A 389 27.50 0.59 12.81
N PRO A 390 27.64 -0.77 12.86
CA PRO A 390 28.87 -1.46 12.48
C PRO A 390 29.36 -1.03 11.08
N GLU A 391 30.67 -1.00 10.86
CA GLU A 391 31.26 -0.59 9.58
C GLU A 391 30.67 -1.36 8.38
N ASN A 392 30.47 -2.68 8.52
CA ASN A 392 29.88 -3.51 7.48
C ASN A 392 28.40 -3.14 7.20
N ALA A 393 27.63 -2.82 8.25
CA ALA A 393 26.25 -2.35 8.09
C ALA A 393 26.19 -1.00 7.37
N GLN A 394 27.11 -0.08 7.70
CA GLN A 394 27.24 1.20 6.99
C GLN A 394 27.63 0.97 5.51
N ALA A 395 28.61 0.09 5.24
CA ALA A 395 29.04 -0.26 3.89
C ALA A 395 27.90 -0.87 3.08
N TYR A 396 27.12 -1.77 3.68
CA TYR A 396 25.94 -2.38 3.09
C TYR A 396 24.90 -1.33 2.68
N VAL A 397 24.54 -0.43 3.58
CA VAL A 397 23.55 0.66 3.28
C VAL A 397 24.05 1.55 2.15
N ARG A 398 25.33 1.94 2.15
CA ARG A 398 25.91 2.74 1.06
C ARG A 398 25.92 1.99 -0.28
N ALA A 399 26.15 0.69 -0.25
CA ALA A 399 26.07 -0.15 -1.45
C ALA A 399 24.64 -0.19 -2.01
N LEU A 400 23.63 -0.40 -1.15
CA LEU A 400 22.23 -0.36 -1.56
C LEU A 400 21.84 1.01 -2.16
N GLU A 401 22.32 2.10 -1.57
CA GLU A 401 22.12 3.47 -2.09
C GLU A 401 22.68 3.60 -3.52
N SER A 402 23.92 3.18 -3.71
CA SER A 402 24.59 3.20 -5.02
C SER A 402 23.86 2.35 -6.06
N LEU A 403 23.47 1.13 -5.69
CA LEU A 403 22.81 0.18 -6.59
C LEU A 403 21.40 0.60 -6.98
N SER A 404 20.64 1.18 -6.03
CA SER A 404 19.27 1.67 -6.29
C SER A 404 19.23 3.03 -6.99
N GLY A 405 20.32 3.81 -6.90
CA GLY A 405 20.44 5.14 -7.49
C GLY A 405 19.62 6.21 -6.77
N THR A 406 19.20 5.96 -5.52
CA THR A 406 18.42 6.89 -4.69
C THR A 406 18.95 6.85 -3.26
N ARG A 407 19.13 8.03 -2.63
CA ARG A 407 19.67 8.12 -1.27
C ARG A 407 18.76 7.48 -0.24
N PHE A 408 19.36 6.91 0.79
CA PHE A 408 18.67 6.40 1.96
C PHE A 408 18.66 7.49 3.05
N SER A 409 17.50 8.02 3.37
CA SER A 409 17.34 9.12 4.31
C SER A 409 16.95 8.70 5.71
N ALA A 410 16.43 7.46 5.85
CA ALA A 410 16.13 6.85 7.15
C ALA A 410 16.33 5.33 7.10
N ILE A 411 16.74 4.75 8.22
CA ILE A 411 16.99 3.31 8.36
C ILE A 411 16.30 2.80 9.61
N GLY A 412 15.36 1.88 9.45
CA GLY A 412 14.73 1.15 10.56
C GLY A 412 15.61 0.03 11.06
N VAL A 413 16.02 0.13 12.31
CA VAL A 413 16.92 -0.78 13.01
C VAL A 413 16.23 -1.61 14.09
N GLY A 414 14.90 -1.70 14.04
CA GLY A 414 14.06 -2.47 14.94
C GLY A 414 12.58 -2.15 14.76
N PRO A 415 11.66 -2.81 15.48
CA PRO A 415 10.22 -2.63 15.33
C PRO A 415 9.69 -1.32 15.94
N GLY A 416 10.37 -0.74 16.93
CA GLY A 416 9.92 0.45 17.65
C GLY A 416 9.94 1.72 16.79
N ARG A 417 9.08 2.68 17.13
CA ARG A 417 8.99 3.99 16.48
C ARG A 417 10.31 4.76 16.54
N ASP A 418 10.99 4.68 17.67
CA ASP A 418 12.26 5.34 17.99
C ASP A 418 13.50 4.61 17.43
N GLN A 419 13.33 3.37 16.94
CA GLN A 419 14.40 2.56 16.37
C GLN A 419 14.63 2.89 14.90
N VAL A 420 15.02 4.15 14.66
CA VAL A 420 15.31 4.70 13.34
C VAL A 420 16.58 5.52 13.39
N VAL A 421 17.51 5.22 12.50
CA VAL A 421 18.64 6.08 12.16
C VAL A 421 18.15 7.07 11.11
N GLN A 422 18.07 8.33 11.46
CA GLN A 422 17.69 9.41 10.54
C GLN A 422 18.95 10.09 9.97
N ILE A 423 19.09 10.04 8.64
CA ILE A 423 20.26 10.60 7.94
C ILE A 423 19.90 11.98 7.37
N HIS A 424 18.74 12.08 6.72
CA HIS A 424 18.22 13.31 6.15
C HIS A 424 16.78 13.55 6.60
N ASP A 425 16.38 14.82 6.64
CA ASP A 425 14.98 15.15 6.91
C ASP A 425 14.11 14.71 5.72
N LEU A 426 13.03 14.00 6.01
CA LEU A 426 12.09 13.49 5.01
C LEU A 426 10.96 14.47 4.67
N ILE A 427 10.85 15.60 5.40
CA ILE A 427 9.80 16.62 5.19
C ILE A 427 10.36 17.87 4.52
N THR A 428 11.52 18.35 4.92
CA THR A 428 12.11 19.62 4.43
C THR A 428 13.25 19.40 3.46
#